data_647025e3a0c77ba88f7b8367b7a9b68d
#
_entry.id   647025e3a0c77ba88f7b8367b7a9b68d
#
_cell.length_a   1.000
_cell.length_b   1.000
_cell.length_c   1.000
_cell.angle_alpha   90.00
_cell.angle_beta   90.00
_cell.angle_gamma   90.00
#
_symmetry.space_group_name_H-M   'P 1'
#
loop_
_entity.id
_entity.type
_entity.pdbx_description
1 polymer ?
#
loop_
_entity_poly.entity_id
_entity_poly.type
_entity_poly.pdbx_seq_one_letter_code
_entity_poly.pdbx_strand_id
1 'polypeptide(L)'
;MNSPNNVRPKVTLGMPVYNGEKFLRNRLDSLLAQTFTDFELIISDNASIDSTQLICEEYAKKDVRIRYIRQKKNMGVTWNFNFVLQEAKTNYFAWVASDDVTSYDFIEKNFQVLESNSNFVASISKIMPYDTQIDDFKSNPIDVAFKNFIKKLRYSLKTVDTLEITGTYEKKVRTYLKNSTCKVIYSLFRTDKLRDSMILELFVGNDWAWFLNVLKHGDLHVIDEVLMHEFESGISGRGIISITRRYKQNILAVIFPWYPLTFWCAKNLGTKIFLKNLDFFVQLNLEGMFSFLVDFIRLSVHKISKK
;
A
#
# COMPACT_ATOMS: atom_id res chain seq x y z
N MET A 1 9.74 -19.81 -40.35
CA MET A 1 8.98 -19.83 -39.09
C MET A 1 9.15 -18.45 -38.45
N ASN A 2 8.15 -17.59 -38.58
CA ASN A 2 8.22 -16.24 -38.03
C ASN A 2 8.10 -16.36 -36.52
N SER A 3 9.10 -15.86 -35.78
CA SER A 3 9.04 -15.69 -34.32
C SER A 3 7.78 -14.91 -33.99
N PRO A 4 6.97 -15.31 -32.97
CA PRO A 4 5.84 -14.54 -32.55
C PRO A 4 6.32 -13.14 -32.16
N ASN A 5 5.64 -12.11 -32.65
CA ASN A 5 5.88 -10.71 -32.33
C ASN A 5 6.06 -10.57 -30.81
N ASN A 6 7.26 -10.19 -30.39
CA ASN A 6 7.64 -9.97 -29.00
C ASN A 6 7.05 -8.60 -28.56
N VAL A 7 5.71 -8.51 -28.60
CA VAL A 7 4.98 -7.33 -28.11
C VAL A 7 5.14 -7.37 -26.59
N ARG A 8 5.87 -6.40 -26.06
CA ARG A 8 6.03 -6.26 -24.60
C ARG A 8 4.65 -5.97 -23.99
N PRO A 9 4.32 -6.59 -22.85
CA PRO A 9 3.06 -6.31 -22.16
C PRO A 9 2.95 -4.81 -21.81
N LYS A 10 1.73 -4.30 -21.71
CA LYS A 10 1.47 -2.89 -21.39
C LYS A 10 1.53 -2.61 -19.91
N VAL A 11 1.14 -3.57 -19.09
CA VAL A 11 1.01 -3.44 -17.63
C VAL A 11 1.90 -4.47 -16.92
N THR A 12 2.60 -4.06 -15.87
CA THR A 12 3.23 -4.97 -14.90
C THR A 12 2.43 -4.96 -13.61
N LEU A 13 2.03 -6.13 -13.16
CA LEU A 13 1.52 -6.37 -11.82
C LEU A 13 2.67 -6.85 -10.95
N GLY A 14 3.01 -6.13 -9.89
CA GLY A 14 4.08 -6.49 -8.96
C GLY A 14 3.51 -7.08 -7.68
N MET A 15 3.78 -8.36 -7.38
CA MET A 15 3.34 -9.04 -6.17
C MET A 15 4.52 -9.33 -5.25
N PRO A 16 4.80 -8.47 -4.25
CA PRO A 16 5.71 -8.83 -3.16
C PRO A 16 5.00 -9.78 -2.19
N VAL A 17 5.54 -10.98 -1.99
CA VAL A 17 4.92 -11.98 -1.10
C VAL A 17 5.92 -12.50 -0.06
N TYR A 18 5.40 -12.82 1.14
CA TYR A 18 6.10 -13.52 2.21
C TYR A 18 5.11 -14.30 3.06
N ASN A 19 5.21 -15.64 3.05
CA ASN A 19 4.32 -16.57 3.73
C ASN A 19 2.84 -16.32 3.36
N GLY A 20 2.54 -16.42 2.06
CA GLY A 20 1.23 -16.10 1.48
C GLY A 20 0.35 -17.32 1.19
N GLU A 21 0.75 -18.56 1.55
CA GLU A 21 0.10 -19.81 1.11
C GLU A 21 -1.42 -19.80 1.26
N LYS A 22 -1.93 -19.15 2.31
CA LYS A 22 -3.35 -19.15 2.69
C LYS A 22 -4.26 -18.53 1.61
N PHE A 23 -3.80 -17.45 0.98
CA PHE A 23 -4.63 -16.65 0.06
C PHE A 23 -4.14 -16.71 -1.39
N LEU A 24 -2.88 -17.12 -1.59
CA LEU A 24 -2.15 -16.94 -2.83
C LEU A 24 -2.82 -17.62 -4.03
N ARG A 25 -3.38 -18.83 -3.89
CA ARG A 25 -4.07 -19.54 -5.00
C ARG A 25 -5.26 -18.75 -5.50
N ASN A 26 -6.17 -18.37 -4.60
CA ASN A 26 -7.36 -17.59 -4.96
C ASN A 26 -6.96 -16.24 -5.59
N ARG A 27 -5.89 -15.63 -5.08
CA ARG A 27 -5.40 -14.37 -5.63
C ARG A 27 -4.85 -14.53 -7.05
N LEU A 28 -4.05 -15.55 -7.29
CA LEU A 28 -3.50 -15.82 -8.63
C LEU A 28 -4.61 -16.16 -9.62
N ASP A 29 -5.58 -16.98 -9.25
CA ASP A 29 -6.75 -17.29 -10.09
C ASP A 29 -7.52 -16.00 -10.47
N SER A 30 -7.77 -15.12 -9.50
CA SER A 30 -8.45 -13.83 -9.72
C SER A 30 -7.68 -12.90 -10.66
N LEU A 31 -6.33 -12.85 -10.53
CA LEU A 31 -5.50 -12.02 -11.41
C LEU A 31 -5.43 -12.57 -12.83
N LEU A 32 -5.34 -13.89 -12.98
CA LEU A 32 -5.29 -14.53 -14.30
C LEU A 32 -6.61 -14.47 -15.04
N ALA A 33 -7.73 -14.32 -14.32
CA ALA A 33 -9.09 -14.16 -14.86
C ALA A 33 -9.45 -12.70 -15.22
N GLN A 34 -8.51 -11.73 -15.12
CA GLN A 34 -8.79 -10.35 -15.52
C GLN A 34 -9.13 -10.25 -17.00
N THR A 35 -10.07 -9.37 -17.36
CA THR A 35 -10.46 -9.09 -18.76
C THR A 35 -9.33 -8.50 -19.58
N PHE A 36 -8.48 -7.68 -18.94
CA PHE A 36 -7.25 -7.17 -19.53
C PHE A 36 -6.16 -8.23 -19.47
N THR A 37 -5.79 -8.78 -20.62
CA THR A 37 -4.83 -9.89 -20.72
C THR A 37 -3.39 -9.48 -21.06
N ASP A 38 -3.19 -8.21 -21.49
CA ASP A 38 -1.89 -7.69 -21.94
C ASP A 38 -1.04 -7.20 -20.75
N PHE A 39 -0.78 -8.10 -19.78
CA PHE A 39 0.03 -7.83 -18.60
C PHE A 39 1.05 -8.93 -18.32
N GLU A 40 2.09 -8.58 -17.56
CA GLU A 40 2.96 -9.52 -16.85
C GLU A 40 2.68 -9.46 -15.35
N LEU A 41 2.84 -10.59 -14.65
CA LEU A 41 2.79 -10.67 -13.18
C LEU A 41 4.18 -11.04 -12.65
N ILE A 42 4.83 -10.10 -11.96
CA ILE A 42 6.11 -10.35 -11.28
C ILE A 42 5.81 -10.68 -9.83
N ILE A 43 6.11 -11.93 -9.44
CA ILE A 43 5.98 -12.38 -8.05
C ILE A 43 7.38 -12.40 -7.43
N SER A 44 7.62 -11.60 -6.39
CA SER A 44 8.85 -11.62 -5.60
C SER A 44 8.59 -12.26 -4.25
N ASP A 45 8.99 -13.52 -4.11
CA ASP A 45 8.92 -14.27 -2.85
C ASP A 45 10.13 -13.92 -1.97
N ASN A 46 9.86 -13.26 -0.86
CA ASN A 46 10.86 -12.77 0.08
C ASN A 46 11.42 -13.86 1.00
N ALA A 47 11.78 -15.01 0.44
CA ALA A 47 12.24 -16.23 1.12
C ALA A 47 11.20 -16.81 2.08
N SER A 48 9.98 -17.07 1.60
CA SER A 48 8.92 -17.72 2.37
C SER A 48 9.34 -19.10 2.87
N ILE A 49 8.79 -19.50 4.01
CA ILE A 49 9.07 -20.77 4.68
C ILE A 49 7.85 -21.72 4.73
N ASP A 50 6.74 -21.29 4.13
CA ASP A 50 5.51 -22.05 3.93
C ASP A 50 5.41 -22.57 2.48
N SER A 51 4.23 -22.97 2.03
CA SER A 51 3.99 -23.51 0.69
C SER A 51 3.99 -22.44 -0.43
N THR A 52 4.28 -21.17 -0.13
CA THR A 52 4.27 -20.06 -1.11
C THR A 52 5.11 -20.39 -2.34
N GLN A 53 6.33 -20.90 -2.14
CA GLN A 53 7.22 -21.26 -3.26
C GLN A 53 6.58 -22.26 -4.20
N LEU A 54 6.06 -23.36 -3.66
CA LEU A 54 5.46 -24.44 -4.45
C LEU A 54 4.27 -23.93 -5.28
N ILE A 55 3.43 -23.07 -4.67
CA ILE A 55 2.30 -22.46 -5.36
C ILE A 55 2.76 -21.56 -6.50
N CYS A 56 3.73 -20.68 -6.25
CA CYS A 56 4.25 -19.79 -7.28
C CYS A 56 4.89 -20.54 -8.46
N GLU A 57 5.68 -21.59 -8.19
CA GLU A 57 6.31 -22.41 -9.22
C GLU A 57 5.27 -23.18 -10.05
N GLU A 58 4.19 -23.65 -9.41
CA GLU A 58 3.09 -24.31 -10.11
C GLU A 58 2.40 -23.35 -11.10
N TYR A 59 2.06 -22.12 -10.65
CA TYR A 59 1.37 -21.15 -11.49
C TYR A 59 2.28 -20.58 -12.60
N ALA A 60 3.55 -20.36 -12.31
CA ALA A 60 4.50 -19.90 -13.32
C ALA A 60 4.75 -20.93 -14.45
N LYS A 61 4.55 -22.22 -14.17
CA LYS A 61 4.57 -23.27 -15.22
C LYS A 61 3.29 -23.31 -16.06
N LYS A 62 2.16 -22.86 -15.51
CA LYS A 62 0.85 -22.90 -16.17
C LYS A 62 0.58 -21.65 -17.03
N ASP A 63 1.13 -20.49 -16.66
CA ASP A 63 0.85 -19.22 -17.32
C ASP A 63 2.15 -18.43 -17.59
N VAL A 64 2.43 -18.19 -18.85
CA VAL A 64 3.65 -17.50 -19.33
C VAL A 64 3.71 -16.02 -18.91
N ARG A 65 2.61 -15.44 -18.48
CA ARG A 65 2.54 -14.07 -17.97
C ARG A 65 3.20 -13.94 -16.60
N ILE A 66 3.42 -15.06 -15.87
CA ILE A 66 3.96 -15.06 -14.51
C ILE A 66 5.48 -15.19 -14.55
N ARG A 67 6.17 -14.21 -13.97
CA ARG A 67 7.59 -14.24 -13.70
C ARG A 67 7.82 -14.35 -12.18
N TYR A 68 8.18 -15.56 -11.72
CA TYR A 68 8.45 -15.85 -10.32
C TYR A 68 9.93 -15.66 -9.99
N ILE A 69 10.22 -14.92 -8.91
CA ILE A 69 11.57 -14.66 -8.42
C ILE A 69 11.60 -14.89 -6.91
N ARG A 70 12.40 -15.89 -6.47
CA ARG A 70 12.63 -16.16 -5.06
C ARG A 70 13.87 -15.45 -4.57
N GLN A 71 13.76 -14.73 -3.48
CA GLN A 71 14.89 -14.05 -2.83
C GLN A 71 15.71 -15.06 -1.99
N LYS A 72 17.03 -14.84 -1.87
CA LYS A 72 17.91 -15.71 -1.09
C LYS A 72 17.64 -15.63 0.42
N LYS A 73 17.12 -14.50 0.90
CA LYS A 73 16.75 -14.23 2.29
C LYS A 73 15.65 -13.18 2.37
N ASN A 74 14.97 -13.08 3.51
CA ASN A 74 13.98 -12.02 3.72
C ASN A 74 14.67 -10.65 3.85
N MET A 75 14.46 -9.81 2.85
CA MET A 75 15.04 -8.46 2.73
C MET A 75 14.15 -7.38 3.37
N GLY A 76 12.99 -7.76 3.89
CA GLY A 76 11.98 -6.85 4.44
C GLY A 76 10.94 -6.41 3.42
N VAL A 77 9.80 -5.93 3.93
CA VAL A 77 8.61 -5.63 3.12
C VAL A 77 8.88 -4.51 2.11
N THR A 78 9.42 -3.38 2.55
CA THR A 78 9.65 -2.20 1.68
C THR A 78 10.64 -2.49 0.58
N TRP A 79 11.69 -3.26 0.88
CA TRP A 79 12.63 -3.70 -0.14
C TRP A 79 11.92 -4.53 -1.21
N ASN A 80 11.05 -5.47 -0.80
CA ASN A 80 10.36 -6.36 -1.72
C ASN A 80 9.34 -5.61 -2.61
N PHE A 81 8.64 -4.62 -2.05
CA PHE A 81 7.78 -3.71 -2.82
C PHE A 81 8.57 -2.91 -3.86
N ASN A 82 9.72 -2.36 -3.47
CA ASN A 82 10.58 -1.63 -4.40
C ASN A 82 11.17 -2.56 -5.47
N PHE A 83 11.56 -3.78 -5.09
CA PHE A 83 12.14 -4.75 -6.02
C PHE A 83 11.23 -5.04 -7.21
N VAL A 84 9.95 -5.36 -6.99
CA VAL A 84 9.02 -5.65 -8.09
C VAL A 84 8.78 -4.42 -8.98
N LEU A 85 8.82 -3.21 -8.44
CA LEU A 85 8.74 -1.98 -9.24
C LEU A 85 9.99 -1.78 -10.10
N GLN A 86 11.19 -2.04 -9.56
CA GLN A 86 12.44 -1.92 -10.33
C GLN A 86 12.53 -2.96 -11.46
N GLU A 87 11.96 -4.15 -11.25
CA GLU A 87 11.90 -5.22 -12.25
C GLU A 87 10.89 -4.95 -13.38
N ALA A 88 9.89 -4.10 -13.18
CA ALA A 88 8.89 -3.75 -14.19
C ALA A 88 9.53 -3.03 -15.39
N LYS A 89 9.13 -3.39 -16.62
CA LYS A 89 9.64 -2.78 -17.87
C LYS A 89 8.54 -2.19 -18.75
N THR A 90 7.32 -2.18 -18.23
CA THR A 90 6.11 -1.72 -18.93
C THR A 90 5.81 -0.26 -18.63
N ASN A 91 4.90 0.33 -19.40
CA ASN A 91 4.51 1.73 -19.22
C ASN A 91 3.61 1.95 -18.00
N TYR A 92 2.93 0.89 -17.54
CA TYR A 92 2.01 0.94 -16.41
C TYR A 92 2.37 -0.11 -15.37
N PHE A 93 2.21 0.23 -14.11
CA PHE A 93 2.54 -0.63 -12.98
C PHE A 93 1.47 -0.54 -11.89
N ALA A 94 1.12 -1.68 -11.30
CA ALA A 94 0.34 -1.74 -10.06
C ALA A 94 0.96 -2.74 -9.08
N TRP A 95 1.02 -2.39 -7.80
CA TRP A 95 1.22 -3.40 -6.76
C TRP A 95 -0.07 -4.19 -6.55
N VAL A 96 0.08 -5.49 -6.37
CA VAL A 96 -1.01 -6.40 -6.01
C VAL A 96 -0.62 -7.20 -4.78
N ALA A 97 -1.42 -7.10 -3.72
CA ALA A 97 -1.20 -7.89 -2.52
C ALA A 97 -1.70 -9.33 -2.72
N SER A 98 -1.15 -10.27 -1.94
CA SER A 98 -1.49 -11.69 -2.03
C SER A 98 -2.82 -12.05 -1.35
N ASP A 99 -3.41 -11.14 -0.58
CA ASP A 99 -4.58 -11.32 0.28
C ASP A 99 -5.79 -10.44 -0.11
N ASP A 100 -5.63 -9.54 -1.08
CA ASP A 100 -6.71 -8.69 -1.57
C ASP A 100 -7.50 -9.35 -2.71
N VAL A 101 -8.71 -8.82 -2.98
CA VAL A 101 -9.58 -9.27 -4.07
C VAL A 101 -9.89 -8.09 -5.00
N THR A 102 -9.81 -8.31 -6.31
CA THR A 102 -10.19 -7.32 -7.32
C THR A 102 -11.24 -7.86 -8.26
N SER A 103 -12.16 -7.00 -8.73
CA SER A 103 -13.10 -7.32 -9.82
C SER A 103 -12.32 -7.72 -11.08
N TYR A 104 -12.93 -8.53 -11.92
CA TYR A 104 -12.31 -9.05 -13.16
C TYR A 104 -11.96 -7.96 -14.18
N ASP A 105 -12.53 -6.78 -14.07
CA ASP A 105 -12.32 -5.62 -14.95
C ASP A 105 -11.51 -4.49 -14.31
N PHE A 106 -10.93 -4.73 -13.13
CA PHE A 106 -10.17 -3.73 -12.38
C PHE A 106 -8.99 -3.16 -13.18
N ILE A 107 -8.18 -4.03 -13.80
CA ILE A 107 -7.01 -3.59 -14.57
C ILE A 107 -7.46 -2.86 -15.82
N GLU A 108 -8.44 -3.38 -16.54
CA GLU A 108 -8.93 -2.81 -17.79
C GLU A 108 -9.46 -1.40 -17.61
N LYS A 109 -10.34 -1.18 -16.63
CA LYS A 109 -10.93 0.12 -16.36
C LYS A 109 -9.88 1.16 -15.96
N ASN A 110 -8.95 0.81 -15.05
CA ASN A 110 -7.89 1.71 -14.64
C ASN A 110 -6.93 2.02 -15.81
N PHE A 111 -6.63 1.04 -16.65
CA PHE A 111 -5.79 1.21 -17.83
C PHE A 111 -6.46 2.18 -18.84
N GLN A 112 -7.75 1.98 -19.14
CA GLN A 112 -8.51 2.86 -20.04
C GLN A 112 -8.53 4.32 -19.54
N VAL A 113 -8.67 4.54 -18.24
CA VAL A 113 -8.58 5.88 -17.63
C VAL A 113 -7.22 6.52 -17.92
N LEU A 114 -6.12 5.81 -17.67
CA LEU A 114 -4.78 6.36 -17.91
C LEU A 114 -4.48 6.60 -19.40
N GLU A 115 -5.01 5.76 -20.29
CA GLU A 115 -4.87 5.96 -21.74
C GLU A 115 -5.70 7.14 -22.23
N SER A 116 -6.87 7.41 -21.63
CA SER A 116 -7.76 8.48 -22.06
C SER A 116 -7.25 9.88 -21.74
N ASN A 117 -6.40 10.04 -20.71
CA ASN A 117 -5.93 11.36 -20.28
C ASN A 117 -4.50 11.30 -19.73
N SER A 118 -3.58 11.93 -20.43
CA SER A 118 -2.16 12.00 -20.07
C SER A 118 -1.86 12.76 -18.77
N ASN A 119 -2.81 13.59 -18.29
CA ASN A 119 -2.67 14.29 -17.02
C ASN A 119 -2.86 13.36 -15.81
N PHE A 120 -3.54 12.20 -15.99
CA PHE A 120 -3.64 11.22 -14.94
C PHE A 120 -2.33 10.42 -14.81
N VAL A 121 -1.71 10.50 -13.65
CA VAL A 121 -0.49 9.76 -13.30
C VAL A 121 -0.81 8.46 -12.59
N ALA A 122 -1.96 8.39 -11.96
CA ALA A 122 -2.49 7.23 -11.27
C ALA A 122 -4.01 7.14 -11.42
N SER A 123 -4.54 5.92 -11.44
CA SER A 123 -5.96 5.61 -11.42
C SER A 123 -6.24 4.50 -10.41
N ILE A 124 -7.31 4.65 -9.64
CA ILE A 124 -7.78 3.70 -8.64
C ILE A 124 -9.30 3.64 -8.69
N SER A 125 -9.89 2.62 -8.09
CA SER A 125 -11.33 2.52 -7.84
C SER A 125 -11.68 2.83 -6.40
N LYS A 126 -12.97 2.88 -6.08
CA LYS A 126 -13.42 2.74 -4.69
C LYS A 126 -12.99 1.39 -4.13
N ILE A 127 -12.62 1.37 -2.85
CA ILE A 127 -12.15 0.18 -2.14
C ILE A 127 -13.06 -0.08 -0.97
N MET A 128 -13.59 -1.30 -0.88
CA MET A 128 -14.38 -1.75 0.26
C MET A 128 -13.55 -2.70 1.12
N PRO A 129 -13.49 -2.49 2.44
CA PRO A 129 -12.87 -3.47 3.33
C PRO A 129 -13.72 -4.74 3.35
N TYR A 130 -13.08 -5.91 3.36
CA TYR A 130 -13.75 -7.17 3.66
C TYR A 130 -13.06 -7.87 4.83
N ASP A 131 -13.86 -8.51 5.67
CA ASP A 131 -13.41 -9.35 6.77
C ASP A 131 -13.89 -10.77 6.49
N THR A 132 -12.95 -11.66 6.23
CA THR A 132 -13.27 -13.07 6.39
C THR A 132 -13.28 -13.29 7.89
N GLN A 133 -14.45 -13.52 8.51
CA GLN A 133 -14.56 -13.98 9.89
C GLN A 133 -13.79 -15.31 10.03
N ILE A 134 -12.47 -15.19 10.10
CA ILE A 134 -11.60 -16.28 10.50
C ILE A 134 -11.48 -16.08 12.01
N ASP A 135 -12.15 -16.99 12.73
CA ASP A 135 -12.14 -17.12 14.16
C ASP A 135 -10.75 -16.85 14.76
N ASP A 136 -10.50 -15.61 15.18
CA ASP A 136 -9.42 -15.26 16.11
C ASP A 136 -9.82 -15.71 17.53
N PHE A 137 -10.06 -17.01 17.70
CA PHE A 137 -10.41 -17.64 18.98
C PHE A 137 -9.31 -17.52 20.05
N LYS A 138 -8.24 -16.75 19.80
CA LYS A 138 -7.12 -16.56 20.73
C LYS A 138 -6.84 -15.09 21.11
N SER A 139 -7.68 -14.15 20.73
CA SER A 139 -7.48 -12.75 21.13
C SER A 139 -8.13 -12.49 22.48
N ASN A 140 -7.34 -11.89 23.41
CA ASN A 140 -7.82 -11.47 24.73
C ASN A 140 -9.02 -10.51 24.52
N PRO A 141 -10.16 -10.68 25.24
CA PRO A 141 -11.33 -9.81 25.13
C PRO A 141 -11.02 -8.30 25.27
N ILE A 142 -10.01 -7.93 26.06
CA ILE A 142 -9.53 -6.56 26.24
C ILE A 142 -8.90 -6.04 24.95
N ASP A 143 -8.11 -6.87 24.24
CA ASP A 143 -7.50 -6.49 22.96
C ASP A 143 -8.54 -6.31 21.86
N VAL A 144 -9.60 -7.13 21.86
CA VAL A 144 -10.73 -6.99 20.92
C VAL A 144 -11.53 -5.72 21.22
N ALA A 145 -11.88 -5.48 22.49
CA ALA A 145 -12.59 -4.26 22.88
C ALA A 145 -11.80 -2.99 22.54
N PHE A 146 -10.49 -3.04 22.76
CA PHE A 146 -9.59 -1.94 22.45
C PHE A 146 -9.41 -1.72 20.95
N LYS A 147 -9.22 -2.78 20.15
CA LYS A 147 -9.22 -2.72 18.69
C LYS A 147 -10.52 -2.09 18.16
N ASN A 148 -11.68 -2.54 18.69
CA ASN A 148 -12.99 -2.01 18.31
C ASN A 148 -13.16 -0.55 18.71
N PHE A 149 -12.68 -0.13 19.88
CA PHE A 149 -12.69 1.26 20.31
C PHE A 149 -11.84 2.15 19.39
N ILE A 150 -10.60 1.75 19.10
CA ILE A 150 -9.72 2.47 18.16
C ILE A 150 -10.29 2.47 16.75
N LYS A 151 -10.85 1.33 16.29
CA LYS A 151 -11.55 1.21 15.02
C LYS A 151 -12.72 2.23 14.98
N LYS A 152 -13.56 2.25 16.00
CA LYS A 152 -14.70 3.19 16.12
C LYS A 152 -14.23 4.65 16.14
N LEU A 153 -13.14 4.97 16.84
CA LEU A 153 -12.56 6.32 16.87
C LEU A 153 -12.00 6.72 15.49
N ARG A 154 -11.31 5.83 14.80
CA ARG A 154 -10.83 6.04 13.42
C ARG A 154 -11.96 6.20 12.42
N TYR A 155 -12.99 5.35 12.49
CA TYR A 155 -14.16 5.47 11.60
C TYR A 155 -15.02 6.69 11.89
N SER A 156 -15.11 7.13 13.15
CA SER A 156 -15.82 8.38 13.53
C SER A 156 -15.10 9.63 13.02
N LEU A 157 -13.78 9.54 12.82
CA LEU A 157 -12.94 10.67 12.38
C LEU A 157 -12.61 10.63 10.88
N LYS A 158 -12.73 9.48 10.20
CA LYS A 158 -12.38 9.32 8.78
C LYS A 158 -13.20 8.22 8.11
N THR A 159 -14.38 8.56 7.63
CA THR A 159 -15.00 7.85 6.50
C THR A 159 -14.39 8.42 5.23
N VAL A 160 -13.29 7.88 4.73
CA VAL A 160 -12.76 8.38 3.47
C VAL A 160 -12.68 7.24 2.48
N ASP A 161 -13.62 7.27 1.55
CA ASP A 161 -13.47 6.67 0.24
C ASP A 161 -12.23 7.22 -0.46
N THR A 162 -11.68 6.46 -1.39
CA THR A 162 -10.69 6.97 -2.33
C THR A 162 -11.25 8.24 -2.99
N LEU A 163 -10.51 9.34 -2.88
CA LEU A 163 -10.94 10.66 -3.35
C LEU A 163 -10.11 11.08 -4.56
N GLU A 164 -10.79 11.59 -5.59
CA GLU A 164 -10.12 12.16 -6.75
C GLU A 164 -9.27 13.38 -6.37
N ILE A 165 -8.02 13.42 -6.88
CA ILE A 165 -7.06 14.48 -6.53
C ILE A 165 -6.58 15.15 -7.81
N THR A 166 -7.09 16.37 -8.06
CA THR A 166 -6.86 17.14 -9.29
C THR A 166 -6.52 18.60 -9.01
N GLY A 167 -5.91 19.25 -10.00
CA GLY A 167 -5.68 20.68 -10.01
C GLY A 167 -4.23 21.08 -9.71
N THR A 168 -4.01 22.27 -9.12
CA THR A 168 -2.65 22.73 -8.79
C THR A 168 -1.99 21.85 -7.75
N TYR A 169 -0.67 21.72 -7.77
CA TYR A 169 0.07 20.89 -6.81
C TYR A 169 -0.26 21.27 -5.35
N GLU A 170 -0.38 22.56 -5.05
CA GLU A 170 -0.78 23.03 -3.71
C GLU A 170 -2.16 22.49 -3.29
N LYS A 171 -3.15 22.54 -4.20
CA LYS A 171 -4.49 21.99 -3.95
C LYS A 171 -4.41 20.46 -3.75
N LYS A 172 -3.67 19.77 -4.61
CA LYS A 172 -3.50 18.30 -4.53
C LYS A 172 -2.87 17.88 -3.19
N VAL A 173 -1.81 18.56 -2.75
CA VAL A 173 -1.19 18.32 -1.44
C VAL A 173 -2.19 18.49 -0.31
N ARG A 174 -2.95 19.61 -0.31
CA ARG A 174 -3.96 19.86 0.73
C ARG A 174 -5.06 18.82 0.75
N THR A 175 -5.56 18.44 -0.43
CA THR A 175 -6.60 17.42 -0.56
C THR A 175 -6.09 16.05 -0.07
N TYR A 176 -4.89 15.65 -0.49
CA TYR A 176 -4.31 14.37 -0.09
C TYR A 176 -4.04 14.30 1.41
N LEU A 177 -3.37 15.29 1.99
CA LEU A 177 -3.05 15.29 3.42
C LEU A 177 -4.30 15.25 4.30
N LYS A 178 -5.35 16.01 3.96
CA LYS A 178 -6.60 16.01 4.73
C LYS A 178 -7.39 14.70 4.66
N ASN A 179 -7.27 13.99 3.53
CA ASN A 179 -8.08 12.80 3.25
C ASN A 179 -7.20 11.56 3.02
N SER A 180 -5.93 11.61 3.45
CA SER A 180 -4.96 10.56 3.14
C SER A 180 -5.37 9.20 3.65
N THR A 181 -5.33 8.24 2.76
CA THR A 181 -5.41 6.82 3.06
C THR A 181 -4.19 6.15 2.45
N CYS A 182 -3.68 5.07 3.05
CA CYS A 182 -2.62 4.25 2.43
C CYS A 182 -3.10 3.53 1.17
N LYS A 183 -4.40 3.63 0.85
CA LYS A 183 -5.06 2.89 -0.24
C LYS A 183 -4.57 3.28 -1.63
N VAL A 184 -4.00 4.48 -1.78
CA VAL A 184 -3.40 4.93 -3.05
C VAL A 184 -2.31 4.01 -3.60
N ILE A 185 -1.71 3.15 -2.76
CA ILE A 185 -0.73 2.15 -3.20
C ILE A 185 -1.32 1.14 -4.18
N TYR A 186 -2.63 0.92 -4.15
CA TYR A 186 -3.34 -0.01 -5.02
C TYR A 186 -3.72 0.58 -6.39
N SER A 187 -3.28 1.80 -6.68
CA SER A 187 -3.51 2.42 -7.98
C SER A 187 -2.74 1.72 -9.10
N LEU A 188 -3.27 1.81 -10.31
CA LEU A 188 -2.48 1.64 -11.52
C LEU A 188 -1.75 2.96 -11.79
N PHE A 189 -0.44 2.91 -11.96
CA PHE A 189 0.44 4.07 -12.13
C PHE A 189 1.09 4.10 -13.51
N ARG A 190 1.49 5.29 -13.97
CA ARG A 190 2.53 5.41 -14.99
C ARG A 190 3.87 5.05 -14.36
N THR A 191 4.52 4.03 -14.86
CA THR A 191 5.71 3.40 -14.25
C THR A 191 6.88 4.36 -14.06
N ASP A 192 7.15 5.20 -15.07
CA ASP A 192 8.22 6.20 -15.01
C ASP A 192 7.98 7.22 -13.89
N LYS A 193 6.75 7.77 -13.81
CA LYS A 193 6.38 8.76 -12.79
C LYS A 193 6.41 8.19 -11.39
N LEU A 194 6.00 6.94 -11.24
CA LEU A 194 6.08 6.24 -9.96
C LEU A 194 7.53 6.05 -9.52
N ARG A 195 8.41 5.57 -10.41
CA ARG A 195 9.85 5.38 -10.10
C ARG A 195 10.53 6.67 -9.67
N ASP A 196 10.29 7.75 -10.42
CA ASP A 196 10.86 9.09 -10.13
C ASP A 196 10.39 9.64 -8.77
N SER A 197 9.27 9.12 -8.27
CA SER A 197 8.63 9.57 -7.03
C SER A 197 9.05 8.78 -5.79
N MET A 198 9.67 7.61 -5.97
CA MET A 198 9.96 6.70 -4.86
C MET A 198 10.98 7.28 -3.88
N ILE A 199 10.76 7.00 -2.59
CA ILE A 199 11.63 7.37 -1.48
C ILE A 199 12.11 6.09 -0.83
N LEU A 200 13.42 5.87 -0.80
CA LEU A 200 14.03 4.68 -0.22
C LEU A 200 14.17 4.76 1.30
N GLU A 201 14.09 5.97 1.85
CA GLU A 201 14.19 6.20 3.29
C GLU A 201 12.95 5.66 4.01
N LEU A 202 13.17 4.89 5.08
CA LEU A 202 12.10 4.24 5.84
C LEU A 202 11.70 5.07 7.04
N PHE A 203 10.47 5.59 7.03
CA PHE A 203 9.85 6.26 8.17
C PHE A 203 8.33 6.11 8.14
N VAL A 204 7.67 6.38 9.25
CA VAL A 204 6.20 6.35 9.31
C VAL A 204 5.63 7.43 8.39
N GLY A 205 4.81 7.01 7.43
CA GLY A 205 4.24 7.89 6.40
C GLY A 205 5.14 8.08 5.18
N ASN A 206 6.17 7.24 4.96
CA ASN A 206 6.96 7.33 3.75
C ASN A 206 6.14 7.03 2.49
N ASP A 207 5.10 6.21 2.62
CA ASP A 207 4.08 5.97 1.58
C ASP A 207 3.32 7.26 1.22
N TRP A 208 3.00 8.10 2.20
CA TRP A 208 2.42 9.41 1.94
C TRP A 208 3.41 10.34 1.23
N ALA A 209 4.67 10.31 1.67
CA ALA A 209 5.71 11.16 1.11
C ALA A 209 6.00 10.86 -0.37
N TRP A 210 6.17 9.58 -0.75
CA TRP A 210 6.38 9.25 -2.17
C TRP A 210 5.14 9.54 -3.01
N PHE A 211 3.91 9.36 -2.47
CA PHE A 211 2.70 9.70 -3.23
C PHE A 211 2.56 11.22 -3.44
N LEU A 212 2.98 12.05 -2.48
CA LEU A 212 3.10 13.49 -2.69
C LEU A 212 4.05 13.84 -3.83
N ASN A 213 5.11 13.06 -4.05
CA ASN A 213 5.96 13.22 -5.23
C ASN A 213 5.23 12.79 -6.52
N VAL A 214 4.48 11.68 -6.50
CA VAL A 214 3.65 11.26 -7.65
C VAL A 214 2.72 12.37 -8.09
N LEU A 215 2.08 13.07 -7.15
CA LEU A 215 1.17 14.18 -7.44
C LEU A 215 1.83 15.40 -8.07
N LYS A 216 3.17 15.51 -8.09
CA LYS A 216 3.89 16.53 -8.88
C LYS A 216 3.78 16.28 -10.37
N HIS A 217 3.67 15.02 -10.77
CA HIS A 217 3.67 14.59 -12.16
C HIS A 217 2.28 14.60 -12.82
N GLY A 218 1.21 14.57 -12.05
CA GLY A 218 -0.16 14.53 -12.58
C GLY A 218 -1.21 14.39 -11.51
N ASP A 219 -2.40 13.99 -11.93
CA ASP A 219 -3.58 13.86 -11.10
C ASP A 219 -3.88 12.40 -10.78
N LEU A 220 -4.59 12.15 -9.68
CA LEU A 220 -5.17 10.85 -9.35
C LEU A 220 -6.64 10.84 -9.76
N HIS A 221 -7.03 9.89 -10.59
CA HIS A 221 -8.43 9.61 -10.90
C HIS A 221 -8.98 8.49 -10.05
N VAL A 222 -10.24 8.61 -9.64
CA VAL A 222 -10.95 7.57 -8.89
C VAL A 222 -12.18 7.12 -9.65
N ILE A 223 -12.20 5.86 -10.07
CA ILE A 223 -13.36 5.23 -10.70
C ILE A 223 -14.46 5.08 -9.64
N ASP A 224 -15.66 5.63 -9.94
CA ASP A 224 -16.82 5.64 -9.02
C ASP A 224 -17.52 4.27 -8.94
N GLU A 225 -16.72 3.20 -8.84
CA GLU A 225 -17.17 1.82 -8.67
C GLU A 225 -16.29 1.11 -7.64
N VAL A 226 -16.85 0.17 -6.89
CA VAL A 226 -16.08 -0.69 -5.99
C VAL A 226 -15.52 -1.85 -6.81
N LEU A 227 -14.25 -1.74 -7.20
CA LEU A 227 -13.54 -2.78 -7.98
C LEU A 227 -12.46 -3.50 -7.16
N MET A 228 -12.28 -3.12 -5.90
CA MET A 228 -11.29 -3.74 -5.02
C MET A 228 -11.86 -3.95 -3.62
N HIS A 229 -11.51 -5.09 -3.03
CA HIS A 229 -11.79 -5.44 -1.65
C HIS A 229 -10.48 -5.69 -0.91
N GLU A 230 -10.21 -4.89 0.13
CA GLU A 230 -8.99 -4.94 0.94
C GLU A 230 -9.20 -5.82 2.17
N PHE A 231 -8.26 -6.71 2.46
CA PHE A 231 -8.28 -7.55 3.65
C PHE A 231 -7.84 -6.77 4.91
N GLU A 232 -8.74 -6.59 5.89
CA GLU A 232 -8.50 -5.73 7.07
C GLU A 232 -7.45 -6.26 8.08
N SER A 233 -7.13 -7.55 8.08
CA SER A 233 -6.25 -8.18 9.09
C SER A 233 -4.75 -8.05 8.81
N GLY A 234 -4.33 -7.12 7.96
CA GLY A 234 -2.94 -6.92 7.55
C GLY A 234 -1.98 -6.44 8.66
N ILE A 235 -0.73 -6.21 8.28
CA ILE A 235 0.41 -5.84 9.17
C ILE A 235 0.17 -4.51 9.93
N SER A 236 -0.68 -3.64 9.41
CA SER A 236 -1.02 -2.32 9.98
C SER A 236 -1.69 -2.37 11.37
N GLY A 237 -2.22 -3.54 11.78
CA GLY A 237 -2.86 -3.75 13.08
C GLY A 237 -1.91 -3.88 14.29
N ARG A 238 -0.58 -3.84 14.12
CA ARG A 238 0.40 -4.17 15.18
C ARG A 238 0.76 -3.02 16.15
N GLY A 239 0.16 -1.86 16.02
CA GLY A 239 0.43 -0.69 16.86
C GLY A 239 1.66 0.12 16.45
N ILE A 240 1.65 1.42 16.80
CA ILE A 240 2.62 2.40 16.30
C ILE A 240 4.05 2.18 16.83
N ILE A 241 4.19 1.74 18.09
CA ILE A 241 5.51 1.43 18.69
C ILE A 241 6.19 0.28 17.94
N SER A 242 5.44 -0.74 17.53
CA SER A 242 5.97 -1.87 16.76
C SER A 242 6.48 -1.41 15.39
N ILE A 243 5.74 -0.52 14.73
CA ILE A 243 6.08 0.02 13.42
C ILE A 243 7.34 0.89 13.49
N THR A 244 7.41 1.83 14.42
CA THR A 244 8.58 2.73 14.58
C THR A 244 9.86 1.98 14.93
N ARG A 245 9.78 0.95 15.78
CA ARG A 245 10.91 0.07 16.09
C ARG A 245 11.41 -0.70 14.88
N ARG A 246 10.49 -1.19 14.04
CA ARG A 246 10.85 -1.89 12.79
C ARG A 246 11.67 -1.00 11.86
N TYR A 247 11.34 0.29 11.79
CA TYR A 247 12.07 1.26 10.96
C TYR A 247 13.34 1.79 11.62
N LYS A 248 13.73 1.26 12.81
CA LYS A 248 14.92 1.69 13.57
C LYS A 248 14.97 3.21 13.79
N GLN A 249 13.82 3.82 14.00
CA GLN A 249 13.68 5.26 14.21
C GLN A 249 14.30 5.68 15.56
N ASN A 250 14.73 6.96 15.62
CA ASN A 250 15.21 7.55 16.87
C ASN A 250 14.08 7.71 17.91
N ILE A 251 14.43 8.02 19.16
CA ILE A 251 13.48 8.12 20.27
C ILE A 251 12.41 9.19 20.02
N LEU A 252 12.76 10.29 19.36
CA LEU A 252 11.84 11.36 19.03
C LEU A 252 10.74 10.86 18.06
N ALA A 253 11.11 10.07 17.05
CA ALA A 253 10.17 9.48 16.10
C ALA A 253 9.36 8.31 16.71
N VAL A 254 9.80 7.75 17.85
CA VAL A 254 8.97 6.79 18.61
C VAL A 254 7.86 7.51 19.37
N ILE A 255 8.15 8.64 20.01
CA ILE A 255 7.19 9.45 20.77
C ILE A 255 6.25 10.22 19.82
N PHE A 256 6.80 10.78 18.75
CA PHE A 256 6.09 11.52 17.70
C PHE A 256 6.22 10.76 16.36
N PRO A 257 5.42 9.71 16.13
CA PRO A 257 5.61 8.81 15.00
C PRO A 257 5.54 9.49 13.63
N TRP A 258 4.79 10.59 13.52
CA TRP A 258 4.62 11.36 12.30
C TRP A 258 5.62 12.51 12.11
N TYR A 259 6.53 12.71 13.10
CA TYR A 259 7.57 13.71 12.99
C TYR A 259 8.46 13.54 11.75
N PRO A 260 8.90 12.30 11.37
CA PRO A 260 9.72 12.12 10.17
C PRO A 260 9.02 12.57 8.89
N LEU A 261 7.71 12.25 8.75
CA LEU A 261 6.90 12.74 7.61
C LEU A 261 6.81 14.27 7.61
N THR A 262 6.52 14.86 8.78
CA THR A 262 6.43 16.31 8.93
C THR A 262 7.72 16.99 8.50
N PHE A 263 8.87 16.47 8.95
CA PHE A 263 10.20 16.98 8.62
C PHE A 263 10.52 16.81 7.11
N TRP A 264 10.17 15.65 6.54
CA TRP A 264 10.29 15.43 5.11
C TRP A 264 9.46 16.44 4.31
N CYS A 265 8.21 16.67 4.70
CA CYS A 265 7.32 17.64 4.06
C CYS A 265 7.85 19.07 4.17
N ALA A 266 8.39 19.47 5.32
CA ALA A 266 9.02 20.78 5.50
C ALA A 266 10.17 21.02 4.52
N LYS A 267 10.95 19.97 4.23
CA LYS A 267 12.07 20.05 3.28
C LYS A 267 11.66 20.00 1.81
N ASN A 268 10.61 19.25 1.46
CA ASN A 268 10.35 18.84 0.07
C ASN A 268 9.12 19.49 -0.57
N LEU A 269 8.17 20.03 0.21
CA LEU A 269 6.98 20.69 -0.32
C LEU A 269 7.15 22.16 -0.67
N GLY A 270 8.25 22.79 -0.20
CA GLY A 270 8.43 24.23 -0.23
C GLY A 270 7.69 24.96 0.89
N THR A 271 8.27 26.06 1.36
CA THR A 271 7.84 26.78 2.57
C THR A 271 6.37 27.19 2.52
N LYS A 272 5.90 27.71 1.38
CA LYS A 272 4.51 28.18 1.21
C LYS A 272 3.51 27.05 1.40
N ILE A 273 3.73 25.91 0.73
CA ILE A 273 2.81 24.74 0.80
C ILE A 273 2.86 24.14 2.20
N PHE A 274 4.05 24.01 2.80
CA PHE A 274 4.21 23.49 4.15
C PHE A 274 3.44 24.35 5.18
N LEU A 275 3.65 25.67 5.17
CA LEU A 275 2.98 26.58 6.11
C LEU A 275 1.43 26.56 5.96
N LYS A 276 0.91 26.44 4.74
CA LYS A 276 -0.53 26.31 4.50
C LYS A 276 -1.15 25.01 5.02
N ASN A 277 -0.32 24.02 5.36
CA ASN A 277 -0.76 22.74 5.92
C ASN A 277 -0.27 22.53 7.35
N LEU A 278 0.20 23.58 8.03
CA LEU A 278 0.76 23.47 9.38
C LEU A 278 -0.27 22.94 10.39
N ASP A 279 -1.53 23.36 10.24
CA ASP A 279 -2.67 22.86 11.02
C ASP A 279 -2.76 21.33 10.98
N PHE A 280 -2.65 20.76 9.79
CA PHE A 280 -2.66 19.31 9.59
C PHE A 280 -1.46 18.64 10.27
N PHE A 281 -0.24 19.14 10.09
CA PHE A 281 0.95 18.53 10.69
C PHE A 281 0.95 18.60 12.22
N VAL A 282 0.45 19.69 12.80
CA VAL A 282 0.27 19.79 14.26
C VAL A 282 -0.72 18.73 14.74
N GLN A 283 -1.90 18.66 14.13
CA GLN A 283 -2.91 17.66 14.48
C GLN A 283 -2.37 16.23 14.35
N LEU A 284 -1.72 15.91 13.21
CA LEU A 284 -1.17 14.59 12.93
C LEU A 284 -0.16 14.15 14.00
N ASN A 285 0.73 15.05 14.44
CA ASN A 285 1.72 14.73 15.47
C ASN A 285 1.09 14.57 16.85
N LEU A 286 0.04 15.34 17.20
CA LEU A 286 -0.72 15.16 18.42
C LEU A 286 -1.46 13.82 18.44
N GLU A 287 -2.12 13.45 17.36
CA GLU A 287 -2.78 12.14 17.20
C GLU A 287 -1.75 10.98 17.29
N GLY A 288 -0.57 11.15 16.70
CA GLY A 288 0.53 10.20 16.78
C GLY A 288 1.06 10.01 18.20
N MET A 289 1.26 11.10 18.93
CA MET A 289 1.66 11.06 20.35
C MET A 289 0.59 10.37 21.21
N PHE A 290 -0.69 10.65 20.97
CA PHE A 290 -1.77 9.97 21.66
C PHE A 290 -1.76 8.46 21.37
N SER A 291 -1.58 8.06 20.11
CA SER A 291 -1.46 6.66 19.71
C SER A 291 -0.26 5.97 20.37
N PHE A 292 0.87 6.67 20.52
CA PHE A 292 2.03 6.17 21.25
C PHE A 292 1.71 5.93 22.73
N LEU A 293 1.06 6.89 23.40
CA LEU A 293 0.68 6.76 24.82
C LEU A 293 -0.24 5.55 25.05
N VAL A 294 -1.21 5.38 24.19
CA VAL A 294 -2.15 4.26 24.23
C VAL A 294 -1.43 2.92 24.06
N ASP A 295 -0.54 2.78 23.07
CA ASP A 295 0.28 1.57 22.86
C ASP A 295 1.22 1.32 24.04
N PHE A 296 1.80 2.37 24.61
CA PHE A 296 2.70 2.27 25.76
C PHE A 296 1.96 1.72 27.00
N ILE A 297 0.77 2.25 27.30
CA ILE A 297 -0.07 1.76 28.42
C ILE A 297 -0.44 0.29 28.18
N ARG A 298 -0.89 -0.06 26.96
CA ARG A 298 -1.23 -1.44 26.58
C ARG A 298 -0.07 -2.42 26.80
N LEU A 299 1.12 -2.06 26.35
CA LEU A 299 2.31 -2.90 26.51
C LEU A 299 2.75 -3.02 27.96
N SER A 300 2.55 -1.98 28.77
CA SER A 300 2.87 -1.99 30.21
C SER A 300 1.91 -2.89 30.99
N VAL A 301 0.61 -2.81 30.75
CA VAL A 301 -0.41 -3.68 31.35
C VAL A 301 -0.17 -5.14 30.99
N HIS A 302 0.18 -5.44 29.73
CA HIS A 302 0.45 -6.81 29.29
C HIS A 302 1.72 -7.42 29.93
N LYS A 303 2.71 -6.58 30.28
CA LYS A 303 3.88 -7.04 31.06
C LYS A 303 3.55 -7.36 32.51
N ILE A 304 2.60 -6.64 33.11
CA ILE A 304 2.19 -6.85 34.51
C ILE A 304 1.32 -8.10 34.62
N SER A 305 0.46 -8.38 33.65
CA SER A 305 -0.43 -9.56 33.64
C SER A 305 0.28 -10.89 33.35
N LYS A 306 1.56 -10.86 32.94
CA LYS A 306 2.41 -12.06 32.68
C LYS A 306 3.40 -12.36 33.82
N LYS A 307 3.46 -11.54 34.84
CA LYS A 307 4.17 -11.80 36.10
C LYS A 307 3.21 -12.29 37.16
#